data_913cdd419f1b4093e075d3326ea82da7
#
_entry.id   913cdd419f1b4093e075d3326ea82da7
#
_cell.length_a   1.000
_cell.length_b   1.000
_cell.length_c   1.000
_cell.angle_alpha   90.00
_cell.angle_beta   90.00
_cell.angle_gamma   90.00
#
_symmetry.space_group_name_H-M   'P 1'
#
loop_
_entity.id
_entity.type
_entity.pdbx_description
1 polymer ?
#
loop_
_entity_poly.entity_id
_entity_poly.type
_entity_poly.pdbx_seq_one_letter_code
_entity_poly.pdbx_strand_id
1 'polypeptide(L)'
;MITAIIFGLLSAVLWGTSDFLSRETSKSIGHYLTTGYVQFIGFIVPISIALFYHEQIPTFDLPLLLLNCLLGIFLFFSFIFLYRGLTEGAMSIVAPVTSGSAPAFAVILFVIILGQTLTKIEAYAIAGVIIGVTLSGVRFAQLKKDILRTGFPRSNAANKKASQAEMEHEDHEKTRRIVKGLDLSLLCSASTAVVYLGLGILIPRLGWLFPAIILKGAGALVAFAFLLLARKKFKIPDTRTFLLLFLMGVLDVGGLLVFNYGISIAGNLLPLVVTFSGLSGLVILICAYLVYHERLERIQAVGIFLVITAAAILLYFQ
;
A
#
# COMPACT_ATOMS: atom_id res chain seq x y z
N MET A 1 -11.80 -10.69 -18.16
CA MET A 1 -10.99 -9.49 -17.96
C MET A 1 -11.72 -8.44 -17.15
N ILE A 2 -12.92 -8.00 -17.50
CA ILE A 2 -13.69 -6.99 -16.74
C ILE A 2 -13.79 -7.37 -15.26
N THR A 3 -14.10 -8.62 -14.97
CA THR A 3 -14.21 -9.12 -13.59
C THR A 3 -12.89 -8.95 -12.80
N ALA A 4 -11.74 -9.29 -13.40
CA ALA A 4 -10.42 -9.10 -12.79
C ALA A 4 -10.14 -7.62 -12.46
N ILE A 5 -10.47 -6.72 -13.39
CA ILE A 5 -10.34 -5.26 -13.20
C ILE A 5 -11.24 -4.79 -12.05
N ILE A 6 -12.50 -5.22 -12.01
CA ILE A 6 -13.45 -4.85 -10.95
C ILE A 6 -12.91 -5.26 -9.57
N PHE A 7 -12.41 -6.49 -9.40
CA PHE A 7 -11.86 -6.95 -8.12
C PHE A 7 -10.58 -6.20 -7.75
N GLY A 8 -9.72 -5.87 -8.72
CA GLY A 8 -8.57 -4.99 -8.50
C GLY A 8 -9.00 -3.59 -8.02
N LEU A 9 -9.97 -2.97 -8.69
CA LEU A 9 -10.49 -1.66 -8.30
C LEU A 9 -11.16 -1.66 -6.93
N LEU A 10 -11.97 -2.69 -6.64
CA LEU A 10 -12.64 -2.80 -5.35
C LEU A 10 -11.63 -2.98 -4.21
N SER A 11 -10.60 -3.80 -4.41
CA SER A 11 -9.52 -3.92 -3.43
C SER A 11 -8.77 -2.60 -3.25
N ALA A 12 -8.54 -1.82 -4.33
CA ALA A 12 -7.93 -0.51 -4.26
C ALA A 12 -8.74 0.49 -3.40
N VAL A 13 -10.06 0.48 -3.53
CA VAL A 13 -10.95 1.35 -2.72
C VAL A 13 -10.84 0.98 -1.24
N LEU A 14 -10.89 -0.31 -0.92
CA LEU A 14 -10.84 -0.79 0.45
C LEU A 14 -9.46 -0.51 1.08
N TRP A 15 -8.37 -0.83 0.41
CA TRP A 15 -7.02 -0.57 0.89
C TRP A 15 -6.71 0.92 0.97
N GLY A 16 -7.05 1.69 -0.07
CA GLY A 16 -6.78 3.13 -0.07
C GLY A 16 -7.50 3.86 1.06
N THR A 17 -8.75 3.46 1.38
CA THR A 17 -9.48 4.00 2.52
C THR A 17 -8.85 3.58 3.85
N SER A 18 -8.44 2.31 3.99
CA SER A 18 -7.71 1.82 5.17
C SER A 18 -6.39 2.58 5.37
N ASP A 19 -5.59 2.71 4.33
CA ASP A 19 -4.30 3.41 4.37
C ASP A 19 -4.45 4.91 4.69
N PHE A 20 -5.51 5.55 4.20
CA PHE A 20 -5.83 6.92 4.59
C PHE A 20 -6.06 7.06 6.10
N LEU A 21 -6.79 6.13 6.71
CA LEU A 21 -7.04 6.11 8.15
C LEU A 21 -5.78 5.81 8.97
N SER A 22 -4.80 5.12 8.41
CA SER A 22 -3.56 4.72 9.09
C SER A 22 -2.76 5.89 9.63
N ARG A 23 -2.84 7.06 8.98
CA ARG A 23 -2.15 8.28 9.39
C ARG A 23 -2.61 8.75 10.77
N GLU A 24 -3.91 8.80 11.02
CA GLU A 24 -4.47 9.26 12.28
C GLU A 24 -4.22 8.24 13.42
N THR A 25 -4.45 6.97 13.15
CA THR A 25 -4.22 5.90 14.13
C THR A 25 -2.74 5.78 14.50
N SER A 26 -1.84 5.85 13.52
CA SER A 26 -0.38 5.78 13.76
C SER A 26 0.16 6.98 14.52
N LYS A 27 -0.42 8.18 14.38
CA LYS A 27 -0.07 9.34 15.20
C LYS A 27 -0.54 9.16 16.65
N SER A 28 -1.70 8.54 16.87
CA SER A 28 -2.29 8.36 18.20
C SER A 28 -1.54 7.31 19.03
N ILE A 29 -1.32 6.12 18.49
CA ILE A 29 -0.76 4.97 19.23
C ILE A 29 0.58 4.45 18.68
N GLY A 30 1.06 5.02 17.56
CA GLY A 30 2.29 4.62 16.88
C GLY A 30 2.08 3.49 15.87
N HIS A 31 2.95 3.46 14.86
CA HIS A 31 2.84 2.56 13.71
C HIS A 31 2.90 1.07 14.06
N TYR A 32 3.68 0.66 15.08
CA TYR A 32 3.78 -0.75 15.49
C TYR A 32 2.47 -1.28 16.09
N LEU A 33 1.85 -0.51 16.98
CA LEU A 33 0.57 -0.90 17.58
C LEU A 33 -0.55 -0.85 16.53
N THR A 34 -0.58 0.18 15.68
CA THR A 34 -1.53 0.27 14.57
C THR A 34 -1.46 -0.97 13.69
N THR A 35 -0.24 -1.37 13.25
CA THR A 35 -0.05 -2.60 12.47
C THR A 35 -0.54 -3.84 13.22
N GLY A 36 -0.21 -3.96 14.52
CA GLY A 36 -0.64 -5.09 15.34
C GLY A 36 -2.16 -5.22 15.40
N TYR A 37 -2.89 -4.13 15.66
CA TYR A 37 -4.35 -4.13 15.68
C TYR A 37 -4.95 -4.50 14.31
N VAL A 38 -4.44 -3.93 13.22
CA VAL A 38 -4.92 -4.22 11.86
C VAL A 38 -4.71 -5.68 11.49
N GLN A 39 -3.55 -6.24 11.80
CA GLN A 39 -3.28 -7.66 11.53
C GLN A 39 -4.15 -8.58 12.39
N PHE A 40 -4.38 -8.23 13.66
CA PHE A 40 -5.22 -9.03 14.55
C PHE A 40 -6.70 -9.01 14.14
N ILE A 41 -7.26 -7.85 13.84
CA ILE A 41 -8.63 -7.73 13.32
C ILE A 41 -8.73 -8.43 11.97
N GLY A 42 -7.73 -8.24 11.11
CA GLY A 42 -7.60 -8.91 9.81
C GLY A 42 -7.50 -10.44 9.91
N PHE A 43 -7.06 -10.98 11.04
CA PHE A 43 -7.06 -12.43 11.29
C PHE A 43 -8.43 -12.93 11.76
N ILE A 44 -9.10 -12.19 12.65
CA ILE A 44 -10.40 -12.61 13.21
C ILE A 44 -11.49 -12.62 12.14
N VAL A 45 -11.53 -11.61 11.25
CA VAL A 45 -12.60 -11.48 10.26
C VAL A 45 -12.69 -12.69 9.32
N PRO A 46 -11.61 -13.12 8.61
CA PRO A 46 -11.70 -14.26 7.72
C PRO A 46 -11.91 -15.59 8.44
N ILE A 47 -11.44 -15.75 9.68
CA ILE A 47 -11.80 -16.92 10.51
C ILE A 47 -13.29 -16.93 10.79
N SER A 48 -13.89 -15.80 11.16
CA SER A 48 -15.33 -15.71 11.39
C SER A 48 -16.13 -16.06 10.14
N ILE A 49 -15.65 -15.65 8.96
CA ILE A 49 -16.23 -16.03 7.66
C ILE A 49 -16.12 -17.53 7.45
N ALA A 50 -14.94 -18.13 7.64
CA ALA A 50 -14.71 -19.55 7.46
C ALA A 50 -15.61 -20.41 8.36
N LEU A 51 -15.77 -20.01 9.63
CA LEU A 51 -16.62 -20.68 10.60
C LEU A 51 -18.12 -20.53 10.27
N PHE A 52 -18.54 -19.34 9.84
CA PHE A 52 -19.94 -19.08 9.52
C PHE A 52 -20.41 -19.85 8.29
N TYR A 53 -19.57 -19.91 7.24
CA TYR A 53 -19.90 -20.63 6.01
C TYR A 53 -19.51 -22.10 6.03
N HIS A 54 -18.97 -22.61 7.13
CA HIS A 54 -18.49 -24.00 7.28
C HIS A 54 -17.51 -24.40 6.16
N GLU A 55 -16.62 -23.46 5.79
CA GLU A 55 -15.64 -23.69 4.73
C GLU A 55 -14.74 -24.89 5.05
N GLN A 56 -14.58 -25.77 4.08
CA GLN A 56 -13.72 -26.93 4.23
C GLN A 56 -12.25 -26.51 4.27
N ILE A 57 -11.56 -26.96 5.31
CA ILE A 57 -10.12 -26.68 5.44
C ILE A 57 -9.38 -27.43 4.33
N PRO A 58 -8.64 -26.74 3.46
CA PRO A 58 -7.86 -27.38 2.42
C PRO A 58 -6.73 -28.22 3.02
N THR A 59 -6.27 -29.22 2.28
CA THR A 59 -5.07 -29.95 2.66
C THR A 59 -3.85 -29.06 2.54
N PHE A 60 -3.13 -28.86 3.65
CA PHE A 60 -1.92 -28.07 3.67
C PHE A 60 -0.69 -28.96 3.58
N ASP A 61 0.10 -28.78 2.53
CA ASP A 61 1.47 -29.26 2.52
C ASP A 61 2.36 -28.31 3.35
N LEU A 62 3.30 -28.89 4.11
CA LEU A 62 4.20 -28.10 4.95
C LEU A 62 4.90 -26.94 4.20
N PRO A 63 5.42 -27.12 2.97
CA PRO A 63 6.02 -26.02 2.20
C PRO A 63 5.05 -24.86 1.94
N LEU A 64 3.79 -25.13 1.60
CA LEU A 64 2.78 -24.10 1.35
C LEU A 64 2.41 -23.34 2.63
N LEU A 65 2.32 -24.04 3.76
CA LEU A 65 2.09 -23.44 5.06
C LEU A 65 3.25 -22.52 5.46
N LEU A 66 4.49 -23.00 5.33
CA LEU A 66 5.69 -22.21 5.64
C LEU A 66 5.80 -21.00 4.73
N LEU A 67 5.54 -21.16 3.42
CA LEU A 67 5.51 -20.02 2.49
C LEU A 67 4.49 -18.98 2.95
N ASN A 68 3.27 -19.40 3.27
CA ASN A 68 2.21 -18.48 3.68
C ASN A 68 2.56 -17.75 4.99
N CYS A 69 3.12 -18.44 5.98
CA CYS A 69 3.63 -17.81 7.20
C CYS A 69 4.74 -16.80 6.90
N LEU A 70 5.67 -17.12 6.01
CA LEU A 70 6.73 -16.22 5.57
C LEU A 70 6.15 -14.96 4.91
N LEU A 71 5.13 -15.10 4.07
CA LEU A 71 4.44 -13.95 3.47
C LEU A 71 3.77 -13.06 4.53
N GLY A 72 3.25 -13.64 5.63
CA GLY A 72 2.73 -12.89 6.76
C GLY A 72 3.80 -12.02 7.43
N ILE A 73 5.05 -12.51 7.52
CA ILE A 73 6.21 -11.75 8.00
C ILE A 73 6.50 -10.59 7.04
N PHE A 74 6.56 -10.84 5.73
CA PHE A 74 6.76 -9.79 4.73
C PHE A 74 5.66 -8.74 4.77
N LEU A 75 4.40 -9.15 4.92
CA LEU A 75 3.26 -8.23 5.04
C LEU A 75 3.38 -7.36 6.30
N PHE A 76 3.79 -7.92 7.45
CA PHE A 76 4.02 -7.13 8.66
C PHE A 76 5.07 -6.05 8.43
N PHE A 77 6.21 -6.38 7.85
CA PHE A 77 7.25 -5.40 7.54
C PHE A 77 6.79 -4.37 6.50
N SER A 78 6.02 -4.79 5.48
CA SER A 78 5.43 -3.89 4.51
C SER A 78 4.59 -2.79 5.18
N PHE A 79 3.70 -3.16 6.11
CA PHE A 79 2.92 -2.17 6.86
C PHE A 79 3.77 -1.28 7.76
N ILE A 80 4.80 -1.82 8.41
CA ILE A 80 5.72 -1.00 9.21
C ILE A 80 6.40 0.05 8.33
N PHE A 81 6.90 -0.35 7.16
CA PHE A 81 7.55 0.58 6.22
C PHE A 81 6.56 1.62 5.70
N LEU A 82 5.34 1.21 5.32
CA LEU A 82 4.30 2.11 4.86
C LEU A 82 3.91 3.13 5.93
N TYR A 83 3.53 2.67 7.12
CA TYR A 83 3.03 3.54 8.18
C TYR A 83 4.12 4.47 8.74
N ARG A 84 5.36 3.99 8.81
CA ARG A 84 6.52 4.85 9.11
C ARG A 84 6.75 5.85 7.99
N GLY A 85 6.69 5.42 6.75
CA GLY A 85 6.82 6.30 5.60
C GLY A 85 5.79 7.43 5.62
N LEU A 86 4.52 7.11 5.88
CA LEU A 86 3.42 8.09 5.95
C LEU A 86 3.52 9.04 7.15
N THR A 87 4.17 8.63 8.25
CA THR A 87 4.32 9.47 9.47
C THR A 87 5.63 10.22 9.55
N GLU A 88 6.74 9.60 9.15
CA GLU A 88 8.11 10.13 9.29
C GLU A 88 8.68 10.67 7.97
N GLY A 89 8.15 10.20 6.82
CA GLY A 89 8.55 10.62 5.48
C GLY A 89 7.68 11.76 4.93
N ALA A 90 7.96 12.13 3.68
CA ALA A 90 7.09 13.03 2.92
C ALA A 90 5.91 12.23 2.34
N MET A 91 4.69 12.39 2.90
CA MET A 91 3.50 11.67 2.46
C MET A 91 3.22 11.82 0.96
N SER A 92 3.54 13.01 0.40
CA SER A 92 3.44 13.32 -1.03
C SER A 92 4.35 12.47 -1.92
N ILE A 93 5.31 11.72 -1.34
CA ILE A 93 6.21 10.82 -2.03
C ILE A 93 5.84 9.37 -1.70
N VAL A 94 5.61 9.08 -0.42
CA VAL A 94 5.41 7.71 0.07
C VAL A 94 4.20 7.03 -0.59
N ALA A 95 3.03 7.68 -0.56
CA ALA A 95 1.80 7.09 -1.10
C ALA A 95 1.90 6.77 -2.61
N PRO A 96 2.28 7.72 -3.50
CA PRO A 96 2.36 7.46 -4.92
C PRO A 96 3.47 6.49 -5.30
N VAL A 97 4.65 6.58 -4.65
CA VAL A 97 5.75 5.66 -4.93
C VAL A 97 5.34 4.24 -4.54
N THR A 98 4.79 4.03 -3.35
CA THR A 98 4.35 2.69 -2.92
C THR A 98 3.26 2.14 -3.82
N SER A 99 2.23 2.92 -4.11
CA SER A 99 1.07 2.49 -4.93
C SER A 99 1.44 2.21 -6.39
N GLY A 100 2.45 2.89 -6.94
CA GLY A 100 2.94 2.64 -8.29
C GLY A 100 3.97 1.51 -8.35
N SER A 101 4.95 1.49 -7.44
CA SER A 101 6.06 0.53 -7.53
C SER A 101 5.73 -0.87 -7.02
N ALA A 102 4.83 -1.04 -6.05
CA ALA A 102 4.46 -2.38 -5.56
C ALA A 102 3.82 -3.24 -6.66
N PRO A 103 2.79 -2.78 -7.39
CA PRO A 103 2.27 -3.51 -8.55
C PRO A 103 3.31 -3.70 -9.66
N ALA A 104 4.16 -2.70 -9.94
CA ALA A 104 5.21 -2.81 -10.95
C ALA A 104 6.17 -3.95 -10.64
N PHE A 105 6.69 -4.00 -9.41
CA PHE A 105 7.58 -5.09 -8.98
C PHE A 105 6.86 -6.45 -9.01
N ALA A 106 5.60 -6.51 -8.58
CA ALA A 106 4.82 -7.75 -8.62
C ALA A 106 4.61 -8.26 -10.05
N VAL A 107 4.26 -7.40 -11.00
CA VAL A 107 4.09 -7.79 -12.41
C VAL A 107 5.41 -8.31 -12.99
N ILE A 108 6.53 -7.67 -12.70
CA ILE A 108 7.86 -8.15 -13.10
C ILE A 108 8.12 -9.55 -12.54
N LEU A 109 7.82 -9.78 -11.24
CA LEU A 109 7.98 -11.09 -10.61
C LEU A 109 7.05 -12.14 -11.22
N PHE A 110 5.81 -11.79 -11.59
CA PHE A 110 4.88 -12.70 -12.24
C PHE A 110 5.37 -13.14 -13.62
N VAL A 111 5.91 -12.23 -14.41
CA VAL A 111 6.47 -12.56 -15.72
C VAL A 111 7.70 -13.46 -15.57
N ILE A 112 8.63 -13.12 -14.67
CA ILE A 112 9.91 -13.83 -14.54
C ILE A 112 9.73 -15.18 -13.82
N ILE A 113 8.94 -15.24 -12.74
CA ILE A 113 8.86 -16.40 -11.84
C ILE A 113 7.67 -17.30 -12.18
N LEU A 114 6.50 -16.71 -12.45
CA LEU A 114 5.30 -17.48 -12.78
C LEU A 114 5.13 -17.74 -14.28
N GLY A 115 6.01 -17.16 -15.12
CA GLY A 115 5.93 -17.33 -16.58
C GLY A 115 4.67 -16.67 -17.19
N GLN A 116 4.10 -15.66 -16.50
CA GLN A 116 2.92 -14.94 -17.02
C GLN A 116 3.27 -14.23 -18.31
N THR A 117 2.44 -14.41 -19.34
CA THR A 117 2.60 -13.72 -20.63
C THR A 117 1.69 -12.50 -20.69
N LEU A 118 2.24 -11.40 -21.17
CA LEU A 118 1.50 -10.17 -21.40
C LEU A 118 1.41 -9.89 -22.89
N THR A 119 0.23 -9.58 -23.39
CA THR A 119 0.10 -8.97 -24.71
C THR A 119 0.71 -7.57 -24.70
N LYS A 120 1.08 -7.06 -25.87
CA LYS A 120 1.63 -5.69 -25.97
C LYS A 120 0.67 -4.64 -25.43
N ILE A 121 -0.65 -4.82 -25.66
CA ILE A 121 -1.69 -3.91 -25.18
C ILE A 121 -1.75 -3.92 -23.66
N GLU A 122 -1.75 -5.11 -23.04
CA GLU A 122 -1.72 -5.24 -21.58
C GLU A 122 -0.46 -4.61 -20.98
N ALA A 123 0.70 -4.84 -21.56
CA ALA A 123 1.96 -4.27 -21.09
C ALA A 123 1.94 -2.73 -21.13
N TYR A 124 1.48 -2.13 -22.22
CA TYR A 124 1.35 -0.67 -22.33
C TYR A 124 0.31 -0.09 -21.37
N ALA A 125 -0.82 -0.77 -21.21
CA ALA A 125 -1.86 -0.32 -20.31
C ALA A 125 -1.41 -0.44 -18.83
N ILE A 126 -0.76 -1.53 -18.44
CA ILE A 126 -0.17 -1.71 -17.10
C ILE A 126 0.86 -0.59 -16.84
N ALA A 127 1.76 -0.33 -17.78
CA ALA A 127 2.71 0.77 -17.66
C ALA A 127 2.01 2.13 -17.53
N GLY A 128 0.97 2.37 -18.32
CA GLY A 128 0.14 3.59 -18.24
C GLY A 128 -0.53 3.76 -16.87
N VAL A 129 -1.11 2.70 -16.31
CA VAL A 129 -1.70 2.73 -14.97
C VAL A 129 -0.64 3.03 -13.91
N ILE A 130 0.50 2.34 -13.93
CA ILE A 130 1.58 2.54 -12.95
C ILE A 130 2.13 3.96 -13.00
N ILE A 131 2.42 4.48 -14.20
CA ILE A 131 2.88 5.86 -14.39
C ILE A 131 1.81 6.85 -13.94
N GLY A 132 0.55 6.62 -14.33
CA GLY A 132 -0.56 7.47 -13.99
C GLY A 132 -0.82 7.56 -12.48
N VAL A 133 -0.78 6.42 -11.77
CA VAL A 133 -0.89 6.38 -10.30
C VAL A 133 0.27 7.15 -9.65
N THR A 134 1.49 6.92 -10.11
CA THR A 134 2.66 7.62 -9.59
C THR A 134 2.54 9.14 -9.77
N LEU A 135 2.17 9.59 -10.97
CA LEU A 135 1.97 11.02 -11.27
C LEU A 135 0.82 11.63 -10.48
N SER A 136 -0.29 10.90 -10.29
CA SER A 136 -1.46 11.39 -9.55
C SER A 136 -1.17 11.66 -8.08
N GLY A 137 -0.22 10.94 -7.49
CA GLY A 137 0.14 11.11 -6.09
C GLY A 137 1.19 12.19 -5.84
N VAL A 138 2.00 12.58 -6.84
CA VAL A 138 3.09 13.53 -6.65
C VAL A 138 2.59 14.97 -6.63
N ARG A 139 2.87 15.70 -5.54
CA ARG A 139 2.63 17.15 -5.42
C ARG A 139 3.86 17.92 -5.90
N PHE A 140 3.91 18.15 -7.20
CA PHE A 140 5.05 18.84 -7.82
C PHE A 140 5.23 20.28 -7.37
N ALA A 141 4.16 21.02 -7.08
CA ALA A 141 4.27 22.39 -6.57
C ALA A 141 4.94 22.43 -5.20
N GLN A 142 4.65 21.44 -4.35
CA GLN A 142 5.28 21.31 -3.05
C GLN A 142 6.72 20.81 -3.19
N LEU A 143 6.96 19.82 -4.03
CA LEU A 143 8.29 19.31 -4.36
C LEU A 143 9.16 20.41 -5.01
N LYS A 144 8.60 21.19 -5.96
CA LYS A 144 9.28 22.31 -6.60
C LYS A 144 9.58 23.44 -5.62
N LYS A 145 8.66 23.77 -4.70
CA LYS A 145 8.94 24.74 -3.62
C LYS A 145 10.04 24.26 -2.70
N ASP A 146 10.05 22.97 -2.40
CA ASP A 146 11.07 22.37 -1.53
C ASP A 146 12.44 22.33 -2.23
N ILE A 147 12.49 21.99 -3.54
CA ILE A 147 13.73 21.99 -4.35
C ILE A 147 14.21 23.42 -4.68
N LEU A 148 13.31 24.37 -5.04
CA LEU A 148 13.71 25.73 -5.42
C LEU A 148 14.07 26.60 -4.21
N ARG A 149 13.59 26.29 -3.01
CA ARG A 149 14.04 26.96 -1.78
C ARG A 149 15.49 26.58 -1.42
N THR A 150 15.98 25.44 -1.86
CA THR A 150 17.38 25.04 -1.72
C THR A 150 18.33 25.81 -2.65
N GLY A 151 17.82 26.55 -3.66
CA GLY A 151 18.63 27.13 -4.73
C GLY A 151 18.95 28.63 -4.66
N PHE A 152 18.26 29.48 -3.88
CA PHE A 152 18.51 30.92 -3.86
C PHE A 152 18.22 31.60 -2.51
N PRO A 153 19.25 32.03 -1.74
CA PRO A 153 19.04 32.88 -0.60
C PRO A 153 18.72 34.31 -1.05
N ARG A 154 17.47 34.76 -0.90
CA ARG A 154 17.16 36.20 -0.99
C ARG A 154 17.68 36.88 0.26
N SER A 155 18.78 37.61 0.07
CA SER A 155 19.55 38.34 1.06
C SER A 155 18.85 39.61 1.56
N ASN A 156 18.73 39.75 2.90
CA ASN A 156 18.88 41.04 3.57
C ASN A 156 20.00 40.94 4.61
N ALA A 157 21.00 41.78 4.50
CA ALA A 157 22.36 41.60 4.94
C ALA A 157 22.66 41.71 6.45
N ALA A 158 21.68 41.95 7.33
CA ALA A 158 21.94 42.27 8.74
C ALA A 158 21.70 41.12 9.75
N ASN A 159 21.06 39.99 9.34
CA ASN A 159 20.78 38.86 10.24
C ASN A 159 21.29 37.53 9.65
N LYS A 160 22.36 37.58 8.89
CA LYS A 160 22.78 36.58 7.93
C LYS A 160 23.23 35.23 8.50
N LYS A 161 23.89 35.17 9.63
CA LYS A 161 24.51 33.94 10.12
C LYS A 161 23.54 33.01 10.87
N ALA A 162 22.67 33.54 11.70
CA ALA A 162 21.66 32.73 12.42
C ALA A 162 20.58 32.24 11.47
N SER A 163 20.09 33.09 10.55
CA SER A 163 19.10 32.74 9.52
C SER A 163 19.63 31.74 8.47
N GLN A 164 20.94 31.78 8.16
CA GLN A 164 21.55 30.80 7.25
C GLN A 164 21.67 29.41 7.91
N ALA A 165 22.10 29.33 9.16
CA ALA A 165 22.21 28.06 9.89
C ALA A 165 20.82 27.41 10.11
N GLU A 166 19.79 28.20 10.41
CA GLU A 166 18.41 27.71 10.53
C GLU A 166 17.85 27.23 9.19
N MET A 167 18.11 27.95 8.07
CA MET A 167 17.70 27.52 6.73
C MET A 167 18.43 26.27 6.26
N GLU A 168 19.74 26.17 6.49
CA GLU A 168 20.52 24.96 6.17
C GLU A 168 20.02 23.75 6.97
N HIS A 169 19.71 23.93 8.25
CA HIS A 169 19.16 22.88 9.08
C HIS A 169 17.77 22.42 8.60
N GLU A 170 16.90 23.35 8.23
CA GLU A 170 15.56 23.06 7.69
C GLU A 170 15.62 22.33 6.34
N ASP A 171 16.55 22.71 5.47
CA ASP A 171 16.76 22.08 4.16
C ASP A 171 17.34 20.65 4.31
N HIS A 172 18.28 20.46 5.22
CA HIS A 172 18.81 19.14 5.56
C HIS A 172 17.71 18.22 6.12
N GLU A 173 16.85 18.72 7.00
CA GLU A 173 15.75 17.93 7.57
C GLU A 173 14.71 17.54 6.50
N LYS A 174 14.37 18.46 5.59
CA LYS A 174 13.46 18.17 4.47
C LYS A 174 14.03 17.12 3.51
N THR A 175 15.28 17.30 3.10
CA THR A 175 15.98 16.34 2.23
C THR A 175 16.01 14.96 2.89
N ARG A 176 16.32 14.90 4.18
CA ARG A 176 16.32 13.66 4.97
C ARG A 176 14.94 13.00 4.99
N ARG A 177 13.85 13.76 5.14
CA ARG A 177 12.47 13.24 5.10
C ARG A 177 12.10 12.69 3.74
N ILE A 178 12.52 13.35 2.65
CA ILE A 178 12.28 12.91 1.27
C ILE A 178 13.00 11.58 1.03
N VAL A 179 14.30 11.50 1.30
CA VAL A 179 15.10 10.28 1.11
C VAL A 179 14.54 9.14 1.95
N LYS A 180 14.28 9.39 3.24
CA LYS A 180 13.68 8.39 4.13
C LYS A 180 12.32 7.90 3.65
N GLY A 181 11.49 8.80 3.12
CA GLY A 181 10.20 8.46 2.53
C GLY A 181 10.35 7.55 1.31
N LEU A 182 11.31 7.83 0.44
CA LEU A 182 11.58 7.03 -0.74
C LEU A 182 12.10 5.63 -0.37
N ASP A 183 13.08 5.54 0.53
CA ASP A 183 13.63 4.27 1.00
C ASP A 183 12.54 3.38 1.60
N LEU A 184 11.71 3.93 2.50
CA LEU A 184 10.61 3.21 3.13
C LEU A 184 9.55 2.76 2.12
N SER A 185 9.26 3.58 1.11
CA SER A 185 8.32 3.23 0.03
C SER A 185 8.83 2.07 -0.81
N LEU A 186 10.11 2.08 -1.19
CA LEU A 186 10.71 1.00 -1.98
C LEU A 186 10.79 -0.31 -1.20
N LEU A 187 11.14 -0.26 0.09
CA LEU A 187 11.12 -1.42 0.98
C LEU A 187 9.72 -1.99 1.16
N CYS A 188 8.72 -1.11 1.35
CA CYS A 188 7.31 -1.50 1.39
C CYS A 188 6.90 -2.19 0.10
N SER A 189 7.21 -1.58 -1.05
CA SER A 189 6.84 -2.09 -2.37
C SER A 189 7.49 -3.43 -2.67
N ALA A 190 8.76 -3.60 -2.35
CA ALA A 190 9.46 -4.87 -2.52
C ALA A 190 8.83 -5.98 -1.66
N SER A 191 8.56 -5.67 -0.37
CA SER A 191 7.90 -6.61 0.54
C SER A 191 6.49 -6.97 0.07
N THR A 192 5.70 -5.99 -0.37
CA THR A 192 4.35 -6.20 -0.92
C THR A 192 4.37 -7.03 -2.21
N ALA A 193 5.33 -6.78 -3.11
CA ALA A 193 5.48 -7.55 -4.34
C ALA A 193 5.76 -9.04 -4.08
N VAL A 194 6.57 -9.34 -3.06
CA VAL A 194 6.81 -10.72 -2.62
C VAL A 194 5.51 -11.37 -2.10
N VAL A 195 4.71 -10.60 -1.34
CA VAL A 195 3.39 -11.09 -0.86
C VAL A 195 2.47 -11.37 -2.04
N TYR A 196 2.38 -10.48 -3.02
CA TYR A 196 1.54 -10.69 -4.22
C TYR A 196 1.99 -11.91 -5.02
N LEU A 197 3.30 -12.08 -5.22
CA LEU A 197 3.86 -13.27 -5.87
C LEU A 197 3.44 -14.55 -5.14
N GLY A 198 3.63 -14.59 -3.82
CA GLY A 198 3.26 -15.73 -3.02
C GLY A 198 1.76 -16.03 -3.04
N LEU A 199 0.91 -15.01 -2.99
CA LEU A 199 -0.55 -15.18 -3.14
C LEU A 199 -0.90 -15.74 -4.52
N GLY A 200 -0.22 -15.32 -5.60
CA GLY A 200 -0.36 -15.91 -6.92
C GLY A 200 -0.04 -17.42 -6.97
N ILE A 201 0.87 -17.89 -6.11
CA ILE A 201 1.22 -19.33 -5.98
C ILE A 201 0.22 -20.07 -5.08
N LEU A 202 -0.21 -19.44 -3.97
CA LEU A 202 -1.00 -20.10 -2.92
C LEU A 202 -2.48 -20.18 -3.27
N ILE A 203 -3.07 -19.13 -3.84
CA ILE A 203 -4.51 -19.05 -4.07
C ILE A 203 -5.04 -20.14 -4.99
N PRO A 204 -4.38 -20.51 -6.10
CA PRO A 204 -4.84 -21.61 -6.95
C PRO A 204 -4.89 -22.98 -6.23
N ARG A 205 -4.14 -23.13 -5.13
CA ARG A 205 -4.04 -24.40 -4.38
C ARG A 205 -4.88 -24.42 -3.12
N LEU A 206 -4.99 -23.28 -2.42
CA LEU A 206 -5.62 -23.18 -1.10
C LEU A 206 -6.93 -22.38 -1.11
N GLY A 207 -7.36 -21.90 -2.28
CA GLY A 207 -8.51 -21.01 -2.40
C GLY A 207 -8.20 -19.58 -1.94
N TRP A 208 -9.20 -18.72 -2.00
CA TRP A 208 -9.05 -17.28 -1.75
C TRP A 208 -9.04 -16.89 -0.26
N LEU A 209 -9.65 -17.72 0.61
CA LEU A 209 -9.89 -17.39 2.01
C LEU A 209 -8.73 -17.82 2.93
N PHE A 210 -8.27 -19.08 2.83
CA PHE A 210 -7.28 -19.65 3.75
C PHE A 210 -5.91 -18.98 3.70
N PRO A 211 -5.38 -18.57 2.51
CA PRO A 211 -4.15 -17.78 2.48
C PRO A 211 -4.25 -16.48 3.27
N ALA A 212 -5.42 -15.81 3.28
CA ALA A 212 -5.62 -14.59 4.07
C ALA A 212 -5.60 -14.86 5.58
N ILE A 213 -6.22 -15.96 6.05
CA ILE A 213 -6.22 -16.35 7.46
C ILE A 213 -4.79 -16.55 7.96
N ILE A 214 -4.02 -17.40 7.27
CA ILE A 214 -2.66 -17.74 7.70
C ILE A 214 -1.74 -16.52 7.62
N LEU A 215 -1.80 -15.77 6.52
CA LEU A 215 -1.00 -14.57 6.30
C LEU A 215 -1.25 -13.51 7.38
N LYS A 216 -2.51 -13.22 7.70
CA LYS A 216 -2.88 -12.26 8.75
C LYS A 216 -2.56 -12.78 10.15
N GLY A 217 -2.76 -14.08 10.40
CA GLY A 217 -2.40 -14.72 11.65
C GLY A 217 -0.90 -14.68 11.92
N ALA A 218 -0.08 -15.03 10.93
CA ALA A 218 1.37 -14.95 11.03
C ALA A 218 1.83 -13.49 11.24
N GLY A 219 1.25 -12.53 10.51
CA GLY A 219 1.52 -11.11 10.70
C GLY A 219 1.15 -10.61 12.10
N ALA A 220 0.02 -11.06 12.66
CA ALA A 220 -0.40 -10.73 14.02
C ALA A 220 0.56 -11.32 15.08
N LEU A 221 0.99 -12.58 14.90
CA LEU A 221 1.98 -13.22 15.78
C LEU A 221 3.31 -12.49 15.76
N VAL A 222 3.81 -12.11 14.58
CA VAL A 222 5.05 -11.34 14.44
C VAL A 222 4.92 -9.97 15.07
N ALA A 223 3.77 -9.28 14.88
CA ALA A 223 3.50 -8.00 15.52
C ALA A 223 3.55 -8.11 17.04
N PHE A 224 2.88 -9.12 17.60
CA PHE A 224 2.87 -9.37 19.03
C PHE A 224 4.27 -9.70 19.58
N ALA A 225 5.00 -10.62 18.93
CA ALA A 225 6.35 -10.96 19.29
C ALA A 225 7.28 -9.73 19.25
N PHE A 226 7.17 -8.90 18.21
CA PHE A 226 7.95 -7.68 18.09
C PHE A 226 7.66 -6.68 19.23
N LEU A 227 6.39 -6.47 19.58
CA LEU A 227 6.00 -5.58 20.67
C LEU A 227 6.56 -6.05 22.02
N LEU A 228 6.53 -7.37 22.29
CA LEU A 228 7.11 -7.97 23.49
C LEU A 228 8.63 -7.80 23.53
N LEU A 229 9.34 -8.19 22.47
CA LEU A 229 10.80 -8.12 22.39
C LEU A 229 11.31 -6.68 22.44
N ALA A 230 10.64 -5.76 21.77
CA ALA A 230 11.00 -4.34 21.78
C ALA A 230 10.56 -3.62 23.07
N ARG A 231 9.97 -4.34 24.04
CA ARG A 231 9.46 -3.79 25.31
C ARG A 231 8.62 -2.53 25.13
N LYS A 232 7.85 -2.45 24.03
CA LYS A 232 6.99 -1.31 23.74
C LYS A 232 5.80 -1.35 24.71
N LYS A 233 5.53 -0.21 25.36
CA LYS A 233 4.36 -0.08 26.22
C LYS A 233 3.09 -0.28 25.40
N PHE A 234 2.25 -1.20 25.82
CA PHE A 234 0.93 -1.41 25.22
C PHE A 234 0.05 -0.21 25.57
N LYS A 235 -0.29 0.59 24.58
CA LYS A 235 -1.18 1.74 24.76
C LYS A 235 -2.58 1.31 24.36
N ILE A 236 -3.49 1.33 25.32
CA ILE A 236 -4.92 1.08 25.04
C ILE A 236 -5.45 2.29 24.29
N PRO A 237 -6.00 2.11 23.08
CA PRO A 237 -6.59 3.22 22.33
C PRO A 237 -7.86 3.72 23.01
N ASP A 238 -8.13 5.02 22.89
CA ASP A 238 -9.43 5.58 23.22
C ASP A 238 -10.52 5.06 22.26
N THR A 239 -11.79 5.23 22.61
CA THR A 239 -12.92 4.69 21.84
C THR A 239 -12.89 5.12 20.37
N ARG A 240 -12.56 6.39 20.09
CA ARG A 240 -12.46 6.89 18.72
C ARG A 240 -11.35 6.20 17.93
N THR A 241 -10.16 6.14 18.51
CA THR A 241 -9.01 5.46 17.88
C THR A 241 -9.29 3.97 17.69
N PHE A 242 -9.95 3.32 18.66
CA PHE A 242 -10.34 1.91 18.53
C PHE A 242 -11.31 1.68 17.36
N LEU A 243 -12.35 2.52 17.22
CA LEU A 243 -13.29 2.43 16.10
C LEU A 243 -12.59 2.63 14.75
N LEU A 244 -11.66 3.58 14.67
CA LEU A 244 -10.84 3.79 13.45
C LEU A 244 -9.97 2.56 13.14
N LEU A 245 -9.34 1.96 14.15
CA LEU A 245 -8.54 0.73 14.00
C LEU A 245 -9.39 -0.45 13.55
N PHE A 246 -10.59 -0.59 14.13
CA PHE A 246 -11.53 -1.63 13.75
C PHE A 246 -11.97 -1.47 12.29
N LEU A 247 -12.42 -0.28 11.91
CA LEU A 247 -12.80 0.03 10.53
C LEU A 247 -11.63 -0.22 9.56
N MET A 248 -10.44 0.25 9.94
CA MET A 248 -9.21 0.07 9.17
C MET A 248 -8.87 -1.41 8.97
N GLY A 249 -8.96 -2.23 10.03
CA GLY A 249 -8.71 -3.66 9.97
C GLY A 249 -9.71 -4.42 9.10
N VAL A 250 -11.01 -4.04 9.19
CA VAL A 250 -12.07 -4.62 8.35
C VAL A 250 -11.88 -4.23 6.88
N LEU A 251 -11.60 -2.96 6.59
CA LEU A 251 -11.35 -2.50 5.23
C LEU A 251 -10.09 -3.14 4.62
N ASP A 252 -9.02 -3.25 5.40
CA ASP A 252 -7.78 -3.85 4.96
C ASP A 252 -7.94 -5.34 4.61
N VAL A 253 -8.56 -6.11 5.50
CA VAL A 253 -8.80 -7.53 5.21
C VAL A 253 -9.88 -7.72 4.14
N GLY A 254 -10.90 -6.87 4.11
CA GLY A 254 -11.88 -6.85 3.03
C GLY A 254 -11.21 -6.66 1.67
N GLY A 255 -10.27 -5.71 1.58
CA GLY A 255 -9.44 -5.50 0.39
C GLY A 255 -8.63 -6.75 0.01
N LEU A 256 -8.02 -7.42 1.00
CA LEU A 256 -7.27 -8.65 0.79
C LEU A 256 -8.16 -9.80 0.29
N LEU A 257 -9.34 -9.99 0.87
CA LEU A 257 -10.27 -11.05 0.47
C LEU A 257 -10.81 -10.82 -0.95
N VAL A 258 -11.18 -9.59 -1.27
CA VAL A 258 -11.61 -9.19 -2.61
C VAL A 258 -10.48 -9.39 -3.63
N PHE A 259 -9.26 -8.99 -3.27
CA PHE A 259 -8.06 -9.20 -4.09
C PHE A 259 -7.79 -10.69 -4.33
N ASN A 260 -7.80 -11.50 -3.27
CA ASN A 260 -7.59 -12.94 -3.36
C ASN A 260 -8.65 -13.63 -4.22
N TYR A 261 -9.92 -13.23 -4.07
CA TYR A 261 -10.99 -13.73 -4.91
C TYR A 261 -10.78 -13.34 -6.38
N GLY A 262 -10.38 -12.08 -6.63
CA GLY A 262 -9.99 -11.62 -7.96
C GLY A 262 -8.88 -12.48 -8.58
N ILE A 263 -7.84 -12.81 -7.81
CA ILE A 263 -6.75 -13.70 -8.23
C ILE A 263 -7.28 -15.11 -8.54
N SER A 264 -8.18 -15.66 -7.70
CA SER A 264 -8.68 -17.03 -7.86
C SER A 264 -9.42 -17.26 -9.18
N ILE A 265 -9.99 -16.21 -9.75
CA ILE A 265 -10.76 -16.25 -11.01
C ILE A 265 -10.01 -15.64 -12.20
N ALA A 266 -8.85 -14.98 -11.96
CA ALA A 266 -8.14 -14.21 -12.98
C ALA A 266 -7.37 -15.07 -13.98
N GLY A 267 -6.86 -16.24 -13.59
CA GLY A 267 -5.98 -17.05 -14.42
C GLY A 267 -4.76 -16.27 -14.91
N ASN A 268 -4.60 -16.12 -16.23
CA ASN A 268 -3.51 -15.37 -16.83
C ASN A 268 -3.65 -13.84 -16.65
N LEU A 269 -4.78 -13.34 -16.13
CA LEU A 269 -5.04 -11.92 -15.90
C LEU A 269 -4.63 -11.44 -14.51
N LEU A 270 -3.91 -12.28 -13.74
CA LEU A 270 -3.33 -11.95 -12.44
C LEU A 270 -2.61 -10.57 -12.44
N PRO A 271 -1.77 -10.23 -13.44
CA PRO A 271 -1.12 -8.93 -13.50
C PRO A 271 -2.10 -7.75 -13.50
N LEU A 272 -3.28 -7.90 -14.11
CA LEU A 272 -4.31 -6.85 -14.15
C LEU A 272 -4.92 -6.62 -12.76
N VAL A 273 -5.30 -7.69 -12.04
CA VAL A 273 -5.84 -7.56 -10.67
C VAL A 273 -4.87 -6.76 -9.80
N VAL A 274 -3.58 -7.11 -9.86
CA VAL A 274 -2.53 -6.45 -9.06
C VAL A 274 -2.31 -5.01 -9.50
N THR A 275 -2.29 -4.74 -10.81
CA THR A 275 -2.10 -3.38 -11.32
C THR A 275 -3.25 -2.46 -10.89
N PHE A 276 -4.50 -2.91 -11.01
CA PHE A 276 -5.65 -2.12 -10.62
C PHE A 276 -5.80 -1.98 -9.11
N SER A 277 -5.30 -2.92 -8.31
CA SER A 277 -5.23 -2.78 -6.85
C SER A 277 -4.27 -1.65 -6.42
N GLY A 278 -3.26 -1.36 -7.22
CA GLY A 278 -2.34 -0.21 -7.02
C GLY A 278 -3.02 1.16 -7.12
N LEU A 279 -4.26 1.25 -7.59
CA LEU A 279 -5.05 2.49 -7.57
C LEU A 279 -5.42 2.94 -6.15
N SER A 280 -5.07 2.20 -5.12
CA SER A 280 -5.23 2.60 -3.71
C SER A 280 -4.63 3.98 -3.41
N GLY A 281 -3.52 4.35 -4.06
CA GLY A 281 -2.94 5.71 -3.95
C GLY A 281 -3.86 6.82 -4.47
N LEU A 282 -4.63 6.56 -5.54
CA LEU A 282 -5.66 7.48 -6.03
C LEU A 282 -6.79 7.64 -5.01
N VAL A 283 -7.20 6.54 -4.38
CA VAL A 283 -8.25 6.59 -3.34
C VAL A 283 -7.78 7.40 -2.14
N ILE A 284 -6.53 7.23 -1.69
CA ILE A 284 -5.93 8.07 -0.64
C ILE A 284 -6.01 9.56 -1.03
N LEU A 285 -5.69 9.90 -2.28
CA LEU A 285 -5.75 11.27 -2.80
C LEU A 285 -7.18 11.82 -2.79
N ILE A 286 -8.16 11.03 -3.22
CA ILE A 286 -9.58 11.39 -3.21
C ILE A 286 -10.06 11.60 -1.77
N CYS A 287 -9.72 10.71 -0.85
CA CYS A 287 -10.03 10.87 0.57
C CYS A 287 -9.41 12.15 1.16
N ALA A 288 -8.15 12.45 0.82
CA ALA A 288 -7.48 13.66 1.26
C ALA A 288 -8.15 14.93 0.68
N TYR A 289 -8.59 14.90 -0.58
CA TYR A 289 -9.35 15.98 -1.19
C TYR A 289 -10.69 16.22 -0.48
N LEU A 290 -11.45 15.16 -0.22
CA LEU A 290 -12.78 15.24 0.40
C LEU A 290 -12.72 15.67 1.87
N VAL A 291 -11.74 15.17 2.64
CA VAL A 291 -11.64 15.40 4.08
C VAL A 291 -10.86 16.68 4.41
N TYR A 292 -9.77 16.92 3.69
CA TYR A 292 -8.87 18.07 3.96
C TYR A 292 -9.06 19.22 2.97
N HIS A 293 -9.98 19.09 1.97
CA HIS A 293 -10.23 20.08 0.91
C HIS A 293 -8.96 20.52 0.15
N GLU A 294 -8.03 19.59 -0.03
CA GLU A 294 -6.77 19.84 -0.71
C GLU A 294 -6.99 19.95 -2.23
N ARG A 295 -6.51 21.02 -2.85
CA ARG A 295 -6.68 21.22 -4.30
C ARG A 295 -5.77 20.29 -5.09
N LEU A 296 -6.33 19.68 -6.16
CA LEU A 296 -5.58 18.86 -7.11
C LEU A 296 -4.64 19.74 -7.96
N GLU A 297 -3.41 19.31 -8.11
CA GLU A 297 -2.47 19.93 -9.05
C GLU A 297 -2.72 19.43 -10.48
N ARG A 298 -2.34 20.24 -11.49
CA ARG A 298 -2.50 19.87 -12.91
C ARG A 298 -1.87 18.54 -13.25
N ILE A 299 -0.71 18.22 -12.68
CA ILE A 299 0.01 16.97 -12.93
C ILE A 299 -0.72 15.76 -12.35
N GLN A 300 -1.41 15.92 -11.22
CA GLN A 300 -2.26 14.89 -10.64
C GLN A 300 -3.45 14.60 -11.55
N ALA A 301 -4.04 15.64 -12.14
CA ALA A 301 -5.10 15.48 -13.13
C ALA A 301 -4.62 14.72 -14.40
N VAL A 302 -3.38 14.99 -14.87
CA VAL A 302 -2.75 14.23 -15.97
C VAL A 302 -2.56 12.77 -15.58
N GLY A 303 -2.11 12.48 -14.36
CA GLY A 303 -1.96 11.13 -13.85
C GLY A 303 -3.31 10.38 -13.83
N ILE A 304 -4.37 11.01 -13.31
CA ILE A 304 -5.73 10.44 -13.30
C ILE A 304 -6.22 10.17 -14.72
N PHE A 305 -6.04 11.13 -15.63
CA PHE A 305 -6.42 10.96 -17.05
C PHE A 305 -5.69 9.78 -17.70
N LEU A 306 -4.40 9.62 -17.42
CA LEU A 306 -3.60 8.51 -17.95
C LEU A 306 -4.12 7.15 -17.45
N VAL A 307 -4.49 7.05 -16.17
CA VAL A 307 -5.11 5.84 -15.59
C VAL A 307 -6.42 5.50 -16.30
N ILE A 308 -7.31 6.49 -16.44
CA ILE A 308 -8.63 6.28 -17.08
C ILE A 308 -8.44 5.85 -18.54
N THR A 309 -7.53 6.49 -19.27
CA THR A 309 -7.24 6.16 -20.67
C THR A 309 -6.66 4.75 -20.79
N ALA A 310 -5.72 4.37 -19.93
CA ALA A 310 -5.13 3.03 -19.93
C ALA A 310 -6.19 1.94 -19.61
N ALA A 311 -7.07 2.20 -18.66
CA ALA A 311 -8.19 1.30 -18.35
C ALA A 311 -9.19 1.19 -19.53
N ALA A 312 -9.52 2.32 -20.18
CA ALA A 312 -10.41 2.33 -21.34
C ALA A 312 -9.80 1.57 -22.53
N ILE A 313 -8.49 1.70 -22.78
CA ILE A 313 -7.78 0.93 -23.81
C ILE A 313 -7.91 -0.56 -23.54
N LEU A 314 -7.67 -1.01 -22.31
CA LEU A 314 -7.85 -2.41 -21.95
C LEU A 314 -9.25 -2.92 -22.17
N LEU A 315 -10.28 -2.11 -21.90
CA LEU A 315 -11.66 -2.49 -22.08
C LEU A 315 -12.09 -2.51 -23.56
N TYR A 316 -11.49 -1.66 -24.40
CA TYR A 316 -11.86 -1.54 -25.82
C TYR A 316 -11.21 -2.63 -26.69
N PHE A 317 -9.99 -3.01 -26.40
CA PHE A 317 -9.23 -4.00 -27.19
C PHE A 317 -9.39 -5.45 -26.67
N GLN A 318 -10.45 -5.70 -25.91
CA GLN A 318 -10.96 -7.03 -25.61
C GLN A 318 -11.76 -7.61 -26.76
#